data_1303c0fa39fc59f1b59db88ed72a8060
#
_entry.id   1303c0fa39fc59f1b59db88ed72a8060
#
_cell.length_a   1.000
_cell.length_b   1.000
_cell.length_c   1.000
_cell.angle_alpha   90.00
_cell.angle_beta   90.00
_cell.angle_gamma   90.00
#
_symmetry.space_group_name_H-M   'P 1'
#
loop_
_entity.id
_entity.type
_entity.pdbx_description
1 polymer ?
#
loop_
_entity_poly.entity_id
_entity_poly.type
_entity_poly.pdbx_seq_one_letter_code
_entity_poly.pdbx_strand_id
1 'polypeptide(L)'
;MINDEYSSFIIHHSSFYKIITFFNMKTRKVPLHNKENGALLKQKMADSAEKRTTLSFYRYASIENPAQFRNTFYLQLDAIGVKGRVYVATEGINAQIAVLDNQLDTFKGILESIDFLQNLRLNIAVADNGKSFFKLKIQVKSKIVADGLDDKLFDVTQSGKHLSAAAFNQLTDDPE
;
A
#
# COMPACT_ATOMS: atom_id res chain seq x y z
N MET A 1 38.45 25.09 8.31
CA MET A 1 38.24 24.20 9.45
C MET A 1 36.76 23.93 9.54
N ILE A 2 36.32 22.83 9.03
CA ILE A 2 34.91 22.41 8.99
C ILE A 2 34.91 21.07 9.74
N ASN A 3 34.26 21.04 10.90
CA ASN A 3 34.11 19.84 11.69
C ASN A 3 32.95 19.04 11.18
N ASP A 4 33.24 17.81 10.72
CA ASP A 4 32.28 16.77 10.44
C ASP A 4 31.99 16.01 11.75
N GLU A 5 30.76 16.11 12.27
CA GLU A 5 30.25 15.19 13.29
C GLU A 5 29.36 14.14 12.61
N TYR A 6 29.93 12.96 12.43
CA TYR A 6 29.18 11.75 12.08
C TYR A 6 28.58 11.15 13.36
N SER A 7 27.29 11.25 13.56
CA SER A 7 26.58 10.42 14.52
C SER A 7 26.17 9.10 13.85
N SER A 8 26.95 8.06 14.12
CA SER A 8 26.64 6.67 13.76
C SER A 8 25.72 6.07 14.82
N PHE A 9 24.46 5.82 14.49
CA PHE A 9 23.62 4.92 15.28
C PHE A 9 23.80 3.49 14.77
N ILE A 10 24.53 2.69 15.55
CA ILE A 10 24.61 1.24 15.36
C ILE A 10 23.49 0.61 16.19
N ILE A 11 22.50 0.00 15.52
CA ILE A 11 21.59 -0.94 16.16
C ILE A 11 21.97 -2.34 15.67
N HIS A 12 22.53 -3.15 16.55
CA HIS A 12 22.69 -4.57 16.37
C HIS A 12 21.35 -5.27 16.54
N HIS A 13 20.84 -5.93 15.49
CA HIS A 13 20.34 -7.29 15.54
C HIS A 13 20.13 -7.84 14.12
N SER A 14 20.88 -8.89 13.87
CA SER A 14 20.76 -10.03 12.95
C SER A 14 20.00 -9.85 11.63
N SER A 15 20.80 -10.01 10.55
CA SER A 15 20.46 -10.62 9.26
C SER A 15 19.32 -9.99 8.42
N PHE A 16 19.74 -9.41 7.29
CA PHE A 16 18.91 -8.96 6.16
C PHE A 16 18.39 -7.52 6.14
N TYR A 17 19.03 -6.57 6.76
CA TYR A 17 18.81 -5.18 6.36
C TYR A 17 19.99 -4.64 5.55
N LYS A 18 19.84 -4.62 4.22
CA LYS A 18 20.63 -3.70 3.38
C LYS A 18 20.30 -2.29 3.84
N ILE A 19 21.27 -1.64 4.47
CA ILE A 19 21.24 -0.22 4.85
C ILE A 19 20.96 0.56 3.56
N ILE A 20 19.76 1.14 3.45
CA ILE A 20 19.50 2.18 2.46
C ILE A 20 20.14 3.44 3.03
N THR A 21 21.38 3.67 2.65
CA THR A 21 22.05 4.95 2.89
C THR A 21 21.27 6.03 2.15
N PHE A 22 20.59 6.90 2.87
CA PHE A 22 20.03 8.12 2.33
C PHE A 22 21.18 9.04 1.90
N PHE A 23 21.67 8.81 0.70
CA PHE A 23 22.57 9.76 0.06
C PHE A 23 21.75 10.98 -0.32
N ASN A 24 22.25 12.15 0.03
CA ASN A 24 21.71 13.47 -0.26
C ASN A 24 21.66 13.69 -1.79
N MET A 25 20.68 13.09 -2.45
CA MET A 25 20.43 13.30 -3.87
C MET A 25 19.68 14.62 -4.02
N LYS A 26 20.39 15.63 -4.55
CA LYS A 26 19.74 16.80 -5.18
C LYS A 26 18.50 16.31 -5.91
N THR A 27 17.33 16.74 -5.50
CA THR A 27 16.02 16.26 -5.89
C THR A 27 15.82 16.34 -7.41
N ARG A 28 16.27 15.34 -8.15
CA ARG A 28 15.62 15.02 -9.43
C ARG A 28 14.17 14.67 -9.06
N LYS A 29 13.22 15.47 -9.53
CA LYS A 29 11.79 15.13 -9.41
C LYS A 29 11.59 13.80 -10.15
N VAL A 30 11.67 12.70 -9.42
CA VAL A 30 11.35 11.38 -9.97
C VAL A 30 9.88 11.44 -10.35
N PRO A 31 9.50 11.18 -11.61
CA PRO A 31 8.10 11.19 -11.99
C PRO A 31 7.39 10.05 -11.26
N LEU A 32 6.50 10.41 -10.34
CA LEU A 32 5.70 9.47 -9.53
C LEU A 32 4.48 8.96 -10.34
N HIS A 33 4.69 8.69 -11.61
CA HIS A 33 3.71 8.07 -12.50
C HIS A 33 4.42 7.48 -13.72
N ASN A 34 3.86 6.43 -14.26
CA ASN A 34 4.38 5.83 -15.47
C ASN A 34 4.10 6.72 -16.69
N LYS A 35 5.14 7.01 -17.51
CA LYS A 35 5.07 7.79 -18.74
C LYS A 35 4.89 6.94 -19.98
N GLU A 36 5.00 5.61 -19.89
CA GLU A 36 4.86 4.73 -21.04
C GLU A 36 3.41 4.64 -21.53
N ASN A 37 3.28 4.39 -22.84
CA ASN A 37 1.97 4.20 -23.47
C ASN A 37 1.23 3.01 -22.83
N GLY A 38 -0.03 3.22 -22.44
CA GLY A 38 -0.84 2.21 -21.78
C GLY A 38 -1.08 0.94 -22.62
N ALA A 39 -1.17 1.06 -23.95
CA ALA A 39 -1.31 -0.10 -24.84
C ALA A 39 -0.04 -0.98 -24.82
N LEU A 40 1.14 -0.35 -24.89
CA LEU A 40 2.42 -1.05 -24.82
C LEU A 40 2.60 -1.76 -23.46
N LEU A 41 2.20 -1.10 -22.36
CA LEU A 41 2.28 -1.69 -21.02
C LEU A 41 1.35 -2.89 -20.87
N LYS A 42 0.14 -2.82 -21.44
CA LYS A 42 -0.80 -3.96 -21.45
C LYS A 42 -0.22 -5.14 -22.23
N GLN A 43 0.37 -4.89 -23.38
CA GLN A 43 1.02 -5.93 -24.17
C GLN A 43 2.20 -6.55 -23.41
N LYS A 44 3.12 -5.75 -22.88
CA LYS A 44 4.23 -6.22 -22.04
C LYS A 44 3.73 -7.09 -20.87
N MET A 45 2.61 -6.72 -20.24
CA MET A 45 2.02 -7.50 -19.16
C MET A 45 1.42 -8.81 -19.68
N ALA A 46 0.75 -8.81 -20.83
CA ALA A 46 0.19 -10.01 -21.44
C ALA A 46 1.27 -11.03 -21.80
N ASP A 47 2.41 -10.55 -22.33
CA ASP A 47 3.53 -11.37 -22.75
C ASP A 47 4.46 -11.78 -21.59
N SER A 48 4.28 -11.18 -20.40
CA SER A 48 5.11 -11.46 -19.23
C SER A 48 4.86 -12.85 -18.68
N ALA A 49 5.94 -13.57 -18.41
CA ALA A 49 5.93 -14.86 -17.69
C ALA A 49 5.97 -14.70 -16.15
N GLU A 50 6.03 -13.45 -15.67
CA GLU A 50 6.05 -13.16 -14.24
C GLU A 50 4.75 -13.60 -13.56
N LYS A 51 4.90 -14.35 -12.47
CA LYS A 51 3.76 -14.70 -11.61
C LYS A 51 3.53 -13.60 -10.59
N ARG A 52 2.27 -13.23 -10.41
CA ARG A 52 1.85 -12.17 -9.50
C ARG A 52 0.63 -12.61 -8.72
N THR A 53 0.63 -12.29 -7.46
CA THR A 53 -0.53 -12.43 -6.58
C THR A 53 -1.29 -11.11 -6.56
N THR A 54 -2.56 -11.15 -7.00
CA THR A 54 -3.48 -10.01 -6.89
C THR A 54 -4.12 -10.02 -5.52
N LEU A 55 -4.09 -8.87 -4.87
CA LEU A 55 -4.64 -8.69 -3.53
C LEU A 55 -5.25 -7.31 -3.34
N SER A 56 -6.11 -7.20 -2.35
CA SER A 56 -6.68 -5.94 -1.93
C SER A 56 -6.61 -5.77 -0.41
N PHE A 57 -6.53 -4.54 0.02
CA PHE A 57 -6.63 -4.16 1.42
C PHE A 57 -7.16 -2.75 1.56
N TYR A 58 -7.72 -2.46 2.71
CA TYR A 58 -8.06 -1.11 3.13
C TYR A 58 -7.80 -0.93 4.62
N ARG A 59 -7.54 0.28 5.02
CA ARG A 59 -7.37 0.66 6.42
C ARG A 59 -7.86 2.09 6.61
N TYR A 60 -8.79 2.28 7.52
CA TYR A 60 -9.09 3.59 8.07
C TYR A 60 -8.04 3.95 9.11
N ALA A 61 -7.41 5.09 8.94
CA ALA A 61 -6.39 5.63 9.83
C ALA A 61 -6.21 7.11 9.55
N SER A 62 -5.89 7.91 10.55
CA SER A 62 -5.55 9.32 10.34
C SER A 62 -4.19 9.44 9.65
N ILE A 63 -4.16 10.00 8.44
CA ILE A 63 -2.94 10.27 7.68
C ILE A 63 -2.79 11.79 7.59
N GLU A 64 -1.87 12.36 8.35
CA GLU A 64 -1.67 13.82 8.44
C GLU A 64 -1.28 14.43 7.09
N ASN A 65 -0.39 13.78 6.35
CA ASN A 65 0.07 14.24 5.04
C ASN A 65 -0.07 13.17 3.96
N PRO A 66 -1.28 13.01 3.38
CA PRO A 66 -1.53 12.01 2.34
C PRO A 66 -0.63 12.17 1.10
N ALA A 67 -0.24 13.40 0.76
CA ALA A 67 0.62 13.64 -0.39
C ALA A 67 2.06 13.15 -0.16
N GLN A 68 2.62 13.40 1.00
CA GLN A 68 3.95 12.91 1.37
C GLN A 68 3.95 11.39 1.50
N PHE A 69 2.98 10.84 2.21
CA PHE A 69 2.81 9.39 2.34
C PHE A 69 2.69 8.72 0.97
N ARG A 70 1.82 9.23 0.09
CA ARG A 70 1.66 8.76 -1.29
C ARG A 70 3.00 8.72 -2.04
N ASN A 71 3.83 9.74 -1.90
CA ASN A 71 5.11 9.82 -2.60
C ASN A 71 6.09 8.75 -2.12
N THR A 72 6.25 8.62 -0.81
CA THR A 72 7.13 7.61 -0.20
C THR A 72 6.65 6.20 -0.53
N PHE A 73 5.37 5.94 -0.37
CA PHE A 73 4.77 4.64 -0.63
C PHE A 73 4.85 4.25 -2.12
N TYR A 74 4.69 5.23 -3.04
CA TYR A 74 4.91 5.00 -4.46
C TYR A 74 6.32 4.50 -4.75
N LEU A 75 7.34 5.14 -4.20
CA LEU A 75 8.74 4.75 -4.41
C LEU A 75 9.03 3.35 -3.86
N GLN A 76 8.50 3.02 -2.69
CA GLN A 76 8.67 1.69 -2.09
C GLN A 76 8.01 0.59 -2.93
N LEU A 77 6.77 0.80 -3.38
CA LEU A 77 6.04 -0.18 -4.18
C LEU A 77 6.57 -0.32 -5.61
N ASP A 78 7.00 0.79 -6.23
CA ASP A 78 7.57 0.78 -7.58
C ASP A 78 8.92 0.05 -7.61
N ALA A 79 9.74 0.21 -6.56
CA ALA A 79 11.03 -0.46 -6.41
C ALA A 79 10.93 -2.00 -6.42
N ILE A 80 9.82 -2.57 -5.93
CA ILE A 80 9.54 -4.01 -5.93
C ILE A 80 8.59 -4.43 -7.05
N GLY A 81 8.34 -3.56 -8.01
CA GLY A 81 7.58 -3.86 -9.23
C GLY A 81 6.08 -4.07 -9.03
N VAL A 82 5.47 -3.57 -7.95
CA VAL A 82 4.02 -3.63 -7.72
C VAL A 82 3.27 -2.90 -8.82
N LYS A 83 2.15 -3.49 -9.26
CA LYS A 83 1.19 -2.86 -10.18
C LYS A 83 -0.15 -2.73 -9.47
N GLY A 84 -0.98 -1.77 -9.88
CA GLY A 84 -2.30 -1.63 -9.30
C GLY A 84 -2.73 -0.19 -9.05
N ARG A 85 -3.82 -0.06 -8.29
CA ARG A 85 -4.42 1.22 -7.89
C ARG A 85 -4.46 1.33 -6.38
N VAL A 86 -3.99 2.48 -5.88
CA VAL A 86 -4.05 2.82 -4.47
C VAL A 86 -4.65 4.21 -4.33
N TYR A 87 -5.61 4.36 -3.45
CA TYR A 87 -6.19 5.62 -3.04
C TYR A 87 -5.75 5.93 -1.61
N VAL A 88 -5.27 7.14 -1.39
CA VAL A 88 -4.84 7.64 -0.08
C VAL A 88 -5.64 8.90 0.22
N ALA A 89 -6.19 8.99 1.41
CA ALA A 89 -6.89 10.16 1.91
C ALA A 89 -6.45 10.46 3.35
N THR A 90 -6.92 11.54 3.93
CA THR A 90 -6.69 11.84 5.35
C THR A 90 -7.29 10.78 6.28
N GLU A 91 -8.35 10.09 5.82
CA GLU A 91 -9.06 9.04 6.56
C GLU A 91 -8.48 7.64 6.37
N GLY A 92 -7.47 7.44 5.48
CA GLY A 92 -6.86 6.12 5.31
C GLY A 92 -6.37 5.79 3.91
N ILE A 93 -6.35 4.49 3.63
CA ILE A 93 -5.84 3.90 2.38
C ILE A 93 -6.76 2.79 1.87
N ASN A 94 -6.91 2.71 0.55
CA ASN A 94 -7.60 1.62 -0.15
C ASN A 94 -6.76 1.19 -1.36
N ALA A 95 -6.43 -0.10 -1.45
CA ALA A 95 -5.52 -0.64 -2.45
C ALA A 95 -6.07 -1.90 -3.12
N GLN A 96 -5.87 -1.97 -4.43
CA GLN A 96 -6.05 -3.14 -5.28
C GLN A 96 -4.80 -3.28 -6.13
N ILE A 97 -3.97 -4.27 -5.86
CA ILE A 97 -2.62 -4.39 -6.42
C ILE A 97 -2.29 -5.82 -6.82
N ALA A 98 -1.30 -5.97 -7.69
CA ALA A 98 -0.65 -7.22 -8.04
C ALA A 98 0.84 -7.13 -7.69
N VAL A 99 1.29 -8.01 -6.83
CA VAL A 99 2.67 -8.11 -6.32
C VAL A 99 3.33 -9.30 -6.96
N LEU A 100 4.60 -9.19 -7.36
CA LEU A 100 5.39 -10.35 -7.81
C LEU A 100 5.46 -11.39 -6.69
N ASP A 101 5.26 -12.66 -7.01
CA ASP A 101 5.23 -13.74 -6.00
C ASP A 101 6.53 -13.80 -5.18
N ASN A 102 7.67 -13.57 -5.83
CA ASN A 102 8.97 -13.52 -5.18
C ASN A 102 9.22 -12.22 -4.36
N GLN A 103 8.31 -11.26 -4.40
CA GLN A 103 8.38 -10.00 -3.65
C GLN A 103 7.29 -9.89 -2.55
N LEU A 104 6.48 -10.93 -2.36
CA LEU A 104 5.39 -10.90 -1.37
C LEU A 104 5.87 -10.64 0.06
N ASP A 105 6.97 -11.25 0.46
CA ASP A 105 7.50 -11.07 1.83
C ASP A 105 8.14 -9.67 1.99
N THR A 106 8.81 -9.17 0.96
CA THR A 106 9.31 -7.78 0.94
C THR A 106 8.14 -6.79 1.03
N PHE A 107 7.06 -7.05 0.29
CA PHE A 107 5.85 -6.23 0.34
C PHE A 107 5.21 -6.22 1.74
N LYS A 108 5.06 -7.39 2.38
CA LYS A 108 4.57 -7.48 3.76
C LYS A 108 5.47 -6.71 4.73
N GLY A 109 6.80 -6.83 4.57
CA GLY A 109 7.76 -6.07 5.37
C GLY A 109 7.61 -4.55 5.22
N ILE A 110 7.30 -4.05 4.00
CA ILE A 110 6.98 -2.64 3.79
C ILE A 110 5.72 -2.24 4.57
N LEU A 111 4.65 -3.03 4.51
CA LEU A 111 3.42 -2.74 5.25
C LEU A 111 3.67 -2.73 6.77
N GLU A 112 4.37 -3.73 7.30
CA GLU A 112 4.68 -3.82 8.73
C GLU A 112 5.61 -2.71 9.24
N SER A 113 6.39 -2.06 8.34
CA SER A 113 7.22 -0.89 8.68
C SER A 113 6.42 0.41 8.85
N ILE A 114 5.15 0.40 8.51
CA ILE A 114 4.25 1.57 8.56
C ILE A 114 3.24 1.32 9.69
N ASP A 115 3.31 2.09 10.76
CA ASP A 115 2.56 1.85 12.00
C ASP A 115 1.06 1.56 11.78
N PHE A 116 0.39 2.36 10.98
CA PHE A 116 -1.05 2.18 10.75
C PHE A 116 -1.38 1.05 9.74
N LEU A 117 -0.38 0.41 9.13
CA LEU A 117 -0.56 -0.75 8.23
C LEU A 117 -0.11 -2.07 8.86
N GLN A 118 0.35 -2.07 10.09
CA GLN A 118 0.71 -3.29 10.80
C GLN A 118 -0.50 -4.20 10.99
N ASN A 119 -0.26 -5.51 10.93
CA ASN A 119 -1.28 -6.55 11.08
C ASN A 119 -2.47 -6.36 10.11
N LEU A 120 -2.21 -5.86 8.90
CA LEU A 120 -3.24 -5.59 7.92
C LEU A 120 -3.77 -6.90 7.31
N ARG A 121 -5.11 -7.04 7.28
CA ARG A 121 -5.74 -8.15 6.56
C ARG A 121 -5.60 -7.95 5.05
N LEU A 122 -4.93 -8.88 4.39
CA LEU A 122 -4.79 -8.92 2.94
C LEU A 122 -5.82 -9.89 2.35
N ASN A 123 -6.65 -9.41 1.44
CA ASN A 123 -7.63 -10.23 0.73
C ASN A 123 -7.03 -10.65 -0.62
N ILE A 124 -6.65 -11.91 -0.74
CA ILE A 124 -6.05 -12.46 -1.95
C ILE A 124 -7.16 -12.88 -2.93
N ALA A 125 -7.01 -12.53 -4.20
CA ALA A 125 -7.94 -12.93 -5.25
C ALA A 125 -7.83 -14.45 -5.50
N VAL A 126 -8.98 -15.14 -5.54
CA VAL A 126 -9.03 -16.61 -5.63
C VAL A 126 -8.81 -17.09 -7.07
N ALA A 127 -9.22 -16.31 -8.07
CA ALA A 127 -9.15 -16.71 -9.49
C ALA A 127 -8.66 -15.53 -10.34
N ASP A 128 -7.38 -15.19 -10.22
CA ASP A 128 -6.75 -14.14 -11.03
C ASP A 128 -5.43 -14.64 -11.64
N ASN A 129 -5.18 -14.25 -12.88
CA ASN A 129 -3.96 -14.59 -13.58
C ASN A 129 -2.78 -13.64 -13.27
N GLY A 130 -2.95 -12.74 -12.32
CA GLY A 130 -1.94 -11.72 -11.94
C GLY A 130 -1.73 -10.60 -12.97
N LYS A 131 -2.50 -10.57 -14.06
CA LYS A 131 -2.35 -9.62 -15.18
C LYS A 131 -3.39 -8.49 -15.17
N SER A 132 -4.17 -8.37 -14.11
CA SER A 132 -5.25 -7.36 -13.96
C SER A 132 -4.73 -5.92 -13.98
N PHE A 133 -3.47 -5.70 -13.61
CA PHE A 133 -2.85 -4.38 -13.54
C PHE A 133 -1.54 -4.32 -14.34
N PHE A 134 -1.38 -3.32 -15.19
CA PHE A 134 -0.18 -3.11 -16.02
C PHE A 134 0.69 -1.94 -15.58
N LYS A 135 0.24 -1.13 -14.61
CA LYS A 135 1.00 0.01 -14.03
C LYS A 135 0.62 0.24 -12.58
N LEU A 136 1.51 0.84 -11.82
CA LEU A 136 1.21 1.37 -10.49
C LEU A 136 0.61 2.77 -10.61
N LYS A 137 -0.50 3.01 -9.90
CA LYS A 137 -1.14 4.32 -9.80
C LYS A 137 -1.55 4.57 -8.36
N ILE A 138 -0.92 5.53 -7.69
CA ILE A 138 -1.29 5.96 -6.35
C ILE A 138 -1.82 7.40 -6.43
N GLN A 139 -3.03 7.62 -5.95
CA GLN A 139 -3.72 8.92 -6.00
C GLN A 139 -4.15 9.36 -4.61
N VAL A 140 -3.91 10.64 -4.32
CA VAL A 140 -4.56 11.30 -3.19
C VAL A 140 -6.00 11.63 -3.60
N LYS A 141 -6.92 11.30 -2.73
CA LYS A 141 -8.36 11.52 -2.87
C LYS A 141 -8.89 12.24 -1.64
N SER A 142 -10.08 12.82 -1.74
CA SER A 142 -10.80 13.35 -0.58
C SER A 142 -11.21 12.23 0.38
N LYS A 143 -11.65 11.08 -0.19
CA LYS A 143 -12.07 9.87 0.53
C LYS A 143 -11.47 8.62 -0.10
N ILE A 144 -11.28 7.57 0.71
CA ILE A 144 -10.84 6.26 0.21
C ILE A 144 -12.00 5.41 -0.34
N VAL A 145 -13.23 5.70 0.08
CA VAL A 145 -14.47 5.09 -0.39
C VAL A 145 -15.47 6.18 -0.73
N ALA A 146 -16.22 6.00 -1.81
CA ALA A 146 -17.29 6.93 -2.20
C ALA A 146 -18.60 6.53 -1.49
N ASP A 147 -18.72 6.87 -0.21
CA ASP A 147 -19.87 6.55 0.65
C ASP A 147 -20.95 7.65 0.69
N GLY A 148 -20.61 8.85 0.18
CA GLY A 148 -21.53 10.01 0.16
C GLY A 148 -21.76 10.66 1.54
N LEU A 149 -21.07 10.20 2.58
CA LEU A 149 -21.22 10.75 3.94
C LEU A 149 -20.38 12.03 4.12
N ASP A 150 -20.84 12.94 4.98
CA ASP A 150 -20.06 14.11 5.39
C ASP A 150 -19.09 13.72 6.50
N ASP A 151 -17.79 13.96 6.29
CA ASP A 151 -16.70 13.66 7.24
C ASP A 151 -16.87 14.34 8.60
N LYS A 152 -17.67 15.42 8.66
CA LYS A 152 -17.97 16.12 9.92
C LYS A 152 -18.97 15.40 10.79
N LEU A 153 -19.74 14.48 10.23
CA LEU A 153 -20.81 13.75 10.91
C LEU A 153 -20.42 12.33 11.29
N PHE A 154 -19.29 11.84 10.82
CA PHE A 154 -18.92 10.45 10.97
C PHE A 154 -17.41 10.27 11.18
N ASP A 155 -17.03 9.64 12.30
CA ASP A 155 -15.67 9.24 12.59
C ASP A 155 -15.40 7.82 12.09
N VAL A 156 -14.73 7.71 10.95
CA VAL A 156 -14.41 6.43 10.29
C VAL A 156 -13.48 5.52 11.11
N THR A 157 -12.82 6.06 12.13
CA THR A 157 -11.95 5.27 13.02
C THR A 157 -12.73 4.51 14.09
N GLN A 158 -13.97 4.93 14.35
CA GLN A 158 -14.89 4.26 15.27
C GLN A 158 -15.64 3.14 14.55
N SER A 159 -14.96 2.02 14.31
CA SER A 159 -15.61 0.86 13.70
C SER A 159 -16.37 0.03 14.75
N GLY A 160 -17.51 -0.54 14.33
CA GLY A 160 -18.21 -1.54 15.12
C GLY A 160 -17.39 -2.82 15.32
N LYS A 161 -17.86 -3.69 16.20
CA LYS A 161 -17.20 -4.99 16.45
C LYS A 161 -17.26 -5.86 15.19
N HIS A 162 -16.08 -6.31 14.74
CA HIS A 162 -16.02 -7.31 13.67
C HIS A 162 -16.50 -8.68 14.19
N LEU A 163 -17.48 -9.24 13.51
CA LEU A 163 -18.01 -10.56 13.81
C LEU A 163 -17.51 -11.59 12.79
N SER A 164 -17.33 -12.82 13.22
CA SER A 164 -17.21 -13.94 12.28
C SER A 164 -18.56 -14.20 11.60
N ALA A 165 -18.56 -14.86 10.42
CA ALA A 165 -19.79 -15.24 9.75
C ALA A 165 -20.73 -16.08 10.63
N ALA A 166 -20.17 -16.98 11.43
CA ALA A 166 -20.96 -17.77 12.39
C ALA A 166 -21.61 -16.92 13.49
N ALA A 167 -20.85 -15.94 14.04
CA ALA A 167 -21.38 -15.05 15.07
C ALA A 167 -22.43 -14.08 14.49
N PHE A 168 -22.26 -13.65 13.25
CA PHE A 168 -23.26 -12.83 12.56
C PHE A 168 -24.57 -13.61 12.33
N ASN A 169 -24.47 -14.85 11.84
CA ASN A 169 -25.64 -15.72 11.63
C ASN A 169 -26.39 -15.96 12.94
N GLN A 170 -25.68 -16.21 14.06
CA GLN A 170 -26.32 -16.35 15.37
C GLN A 170 -27.12 -15.12 15.78
N LEU A 171 -26.62 -13.92 15.51
CA LEU A 171 -27.33 -12.67 15.82
C LEU A 171 -28.55 -12.43 14.93
N THR A 172 -28.51 -12.90 13.67
CA THR A 172 -29.64 -12.75 12.72
C THR A 172 -30.73 -13.79 12.95
N ASP A 173 -30.39 -14.95 13.56
CA ASP A 173 -31.31 -16.02 13.89
C ASP A 173 -31.95 -15.86 15.30
N ASP A 174 -31.51 -14.86 16.09
CA ASP A 174 -32.07 -14.55 17.39
C ASP A 174 -33.36 -13.69 17.22
N PRO A 175 -34.54 -14.26 17.43
CA PRO A 175 -35.79 -13.48 17.39
C PRO A 175 -35.86 -12.66 18.68
N GLU A 176 -35.81 -11.34 18.60
CA GLU A 176 -36.16 -10.45 19.70
C GLU A 176 -37.59 -10.69 20.20
#